data_91db4e242e738de28f3c5c0828ec045b
#
_entry.id   91db4e242e738de28f3c5c0828ec045b
#
_cell.length_a   1.000
_cell.length_b   1.000
_cell.length_c   1.000
_cell.angle_alpha   90.00
_cell.angle_beta   90.00
_cell.angle_gamma   90.00
#
_symmetry.space_group_name_H-M   'P 1'
#
loop_
_entity.id
_entity.type
_entity.pdbx_description
1 polymer ?
#
loop_
_entity_poly.entity_id
_entity_poly.type
_entity_poly.pdbx_seq_one_letter_code
_entity_poly.pdbx_strand_id
1 'polypeptide(L)'
;PLVESSVIAVELSEELYSIPSILQVLLQAEINVMYAYPLLVRSRRHPVIAFHVDNDDYAIEVLQEQGMYVLNQDDISRGSDLTP
;
A
#
# COMPACT_ATOMS: atom_id res chain seq x y z
N PRO A 1 20.49 5.04 15.21
CA PRO A 1 20.21 4.05 14.23
C PRO A 1 19.18 4.48 13.26
N LEU A 2 19.04 3.62 12.34
CA LEU A 2 18.24 3.91 11.21
C LEU A 2 16.79 3.63 11.53
N VAL A 3 15.96 4.57 11.20
CA VAL A 3 14.54 4.31 11.20
C VAL A 3 14.24 3.66 9.87
N GLU A 4 13.90 2.40 9.95
CA GLU A 4 13.57 1.69 8.74
C GLU A 4 12.09 1.84 8.47
N SER A 5 11.78 2.30 7.30
CA SER A 5 10.41 2.29 6.85
C SER A 5 10.24 1.11 5.91
N SER A 6 9.06 0.55 5.93
CA SER A 6 8.72 -0.55 5.03
C SER A 6 7.77 -0.03 3.99
N VAL A 7 7.85 -0.64 2.81
CA VAL A 7 7.04 -0.21 1.68
C VAL A 7 5.91 -1.20 1.50
N ILE A 8 4.71 -0.69 1.46
CA ILE A 8 3.55 -1.47 1.03
C ILE A 8 2.94 -0.76 -0.15
N ALA A 9 2.25 -1.50 -0.98
CA ALA A 9 1.58 -0.93 -2.13
C ALA A 9 0.12 -1.33 -2.09
N VAL A 10 -0.74 -0.38 -2.37
CA VAL A 10 -2.18 -0.61 -2.30
C VAL A 10 -2.76 -0.38 -3.68
N GLU A 11 -3.53 -1.34 -4.14
CA GLU A 11 -4.20 -1.25 -5.41
C GLU A 11 -5.41 -0.34 -5.30
N LEU A 12 -5.51 0.63 -6.21
CA LEU A 12 -6.68 1.51 -6.28
C LEU A 12 -7.66 0.87 -7.24
N SER A 13 -8.35 -0.15 -6.77
CA SER A 13 -9.10 -1.01 -7.67
C SER A 13 -10.52 -0.54 -7.90
N GLU A 14 -11.03 0.35 -7.08
CA GLU A 14 -12.41 0.76 -7.24
C GLU A 14 -12.54 2.20 -6.82
N GLU A 15 -13.67 2.77 -7.18
CA GLU A 15 -13.98 4.12 -6.74
C GLU A 15 -14.04 4.21 -5.23
N LEU A 16 -14.24 3.07 -4.58
CA LEU A 16 -14.34 3.03 -3.13
C LEU A 16 -13.01 3.30 -2.44
N TYR A 17 -11.91 3.01 -3.12
CA TYR A 17 -10.60 3.08 -2.50
C TYR A 17 -9.81 4.22 -3.10
N SER A 18 -9.93 5.36 -2.49
CA SER A 18 -9.16 6.54 -2.87
C SER A 18 -7.99 6.70 -1.92
N ILE A 19 -7.03 7.53 -2.32
CA ILE A 19 -5.89 7.80 -1.48
C ILE A 19 -6.31 8.36 -0.13
N PRO A 20 -7.23 9.34 -0.05
CA PRO A 20 -7.67 9.81 1.27
C PRO A 20 -8.30 8.72 2.12
N SER A 21 -9.04 7.80 1.52
CA SER A 21 -9.64 6.70 2.28
C SER A 21 -8.57 5.81 2.89
N ILE A 22 -7.55 5.49 2.11
CA ILE A 22 -6.47 4.65 2.59
C ILE A 22 -5.72 5.33 3.71
N LEU A 23 -5.42 6.60 3.52
CA LEU A 23 -4.70 7.37 4.55
C LEU A 23 -5.51 7.45 5.83
N GLN A 24 -6.82 7.56 5.73
CA GLN A 24 -7.66 7.63 6.91
C GLN A 24 -7.63 6.32 7.68
N VAL A 25 -7.67 5.19 6.97
CA VAL A 25 -7.58 3.88 7.63
C VAL A 25 -6.26 3.76 8.38
N LEU A 26 -5.17 4.15 7.75
CA LEU A 26 -3.86 4.07 8.39
C LEU A 26 -3.77 5.03 9.56
N LEU A 27 -4.32 6.22 9.44
CA LEU A 27 -4.29 7.20 10.52
C LEU A 27 -5.08 6.69 11.73
N GLN A 28 -6.24 6.10 11.50
CA GLN A 28 -7.05 5.58 12.59
C GLN A 28 -6.36 4.43 13.30
N ALA A 29 -5.51 3.70 12.61
CA ALA A 29 -4.74 2.62 13.19
C ALA A 29 -3.45 3.12 13.82
N GLU A 30 -3.24 4.45 13.80
CA GLU A 30 -2.04 5.07 14.37
C GLU A 30 -0.76 4.60 13.68
N ILE A 31 -0.87 4.37 12.40
CA ILE A 31 0.29 4.00 11.59
C ILE A 31 0.81 5.26 10.94
N ASN A 32 2.10 5.51 11.12
CA ASN A 32 2.74 6.67 10.53
C ASN A 32 3.07 6.40 9.08
N VAL A 33 2.65 7.31 8.22
CA VAL A 33 2.98 7.26 6.80
C VAL A 33 4.04 8.33 6.56
N MET A 34 5.23 7.89 6.19
CA MET A 34 6.32 8.82 5.92
C MET A 34 6.10 9.53 4.62
N TYR A 35 5.79 8.79 3.59
CA TYR A 35 5.43 9.38 2.31
C TYR A 35 4.76 8.32 1.45
N ALA A 36 4.13 8.80 0.38
CA ALA A 36 3.39 7.97 -0.54
C ALA A 36 3.63 8.48 -1.95
N TYR A 37 3.62 7.56 -2.91
CA TYR A 37 3.81 7.94 -4.30
C TYR A 37 3.23 6.85 -5.22
N PRO A 38 2.83 7.24 -6.42
CA PRO A 38 2.31 6.25 -7.35
C PRO A 38 3.43 5.42 -7.94
N LEU A 39 3.13 4.17 -8.25
CA LEU A 39 4.06 3.30 -8.95
C LEU A 39 3.70 3.26 -10.43
N LEU A 40 4.73 3.01 -11.24
CA LEU A 40 4.51 2.91 -12.67
C LEU A 40 3.88 1.59 -13.07
N VAL A 41 3.99 0.59 -12.20
CA VAL A 41 3.40 -0.72 -12.48
C VAL A 41 1.93 -0.70 -12.11
N ARG A 42 1.20 -1.66 -12.66
CA ARG A 42 -0.21 -1.82 -12.33
C ARG A 42 -0.43 -3.23 -11.83
N SER A 43 -1.39 -3.35 -10.92
CA SER A 43 -1.81 -4.64 -10.41
C SER A 43 -3.20 -4.90 -10.95
N ARG A 44 -3.34 -5.98 -11.72
CA ARG A 44 -4.64 -6.35 -12.30
C ARG A 44 -5.29 -5.18 -13.03
N ARG A 45 -4.45 -4.41 -13.76
CA ARG A 45 -4.86 -3.25 -14.54
C ARG A 45 -5.30 -2.06 -13.71
N HIS A 46 -5.03 -2.08 -12.41
CA HIS A 46 -5.38 -0.95 -11.56
C HIS A 46 -4.12 -0.23 -11.12
N PRO A 47 -4.19 1.08 -10.94
CA PRO A 47 -3.01 1.80 -10.43
C PRO A 47 -2.68 1.36 -9.02
N VAL A 48 -1.42 1.55 -8.67
CA VAL A 48 -0.90 1.12 -7.39
C VAL A 48 -0.19 2.31 -6.76
N ILE A 49 -0.47 2.53 -5.48
CA ILE A 49 0.18 3.58 -4.70
C ILE A 49 1.06 2.93 -3.65
N ALA A 50 2.29 3.39 -3.56
CA ALA A 50 3.22 2.90 -2.56
C ALA A 50 3.16 3.80 -1.33
N PHE A 51 3.21 3.18 -0.17
CA PHE A 51 3.23 3.89 1.11
C PHE A 51 4.42 3.41 1.92
N HIS A 52 5.21 4.35 2.39
CA HIS A 52 6.28 4.03 3.34
C HIS A 52 5.73 4.23 4.74
N VAL A 53 5.68 3.14 5.50
CA VAL A 53 5.04 3.14 6.82
C VAL A 53 6.02 2.62 7.85
N ASP A 54 5.71 2.89 9.12
CA ASP A 54 6.56 2.45 10.21
C ASP A 54 6.25 1.03 10.68
N ASN A 55 5.10 0.48 10.29
CA ASN A 55 4.73 -0.87 10.70
C ASN A 55 3.96 -1.52 9.55
N ASP A 56 4.69 -2.19 8.68
CA ASP A 56 4.08 -2.72 7.48
C ASP A 56 3.14 -3.90 7.77
N ASP A 57 3.50 -4.77 8.71
CA ASP A 57 2.65 -5.92 8.99
C ASP A 57 1.28 -5.47 9.48
N TYR A 58 1.26 -4.53 10.39
CA TYR A 58 0.00 -4.04 10.93
C TYR A 58 -0.77 -3.26 9.87
N ALA A 59 -0.06 -2.49 9.03
CA ALA A 59 -0.70 -1.75 7.97
C ALA A 59 -1.37 -2.69 6.98
N ILE A 60 -0.68 -3.76 6.61
CA ILE A 60 -1.27 -4.74 5.69
C ILE A 60 -2.52 -5.34 6.32
N GLU A 61 -2.44 -5.67 7.58
CA GLU A 61 -3.58 -6.31 8.26
C GLU A 61 -4.80 -5.40 8.26
N VAL A 62 -4.64 -4.15 8.65
CA VAL A 62 -5.80 -3.27 8.75
C VAL A 62 -6.36 -2.93 7.38
N LEU A 63 -5.51 -2.79 6.38
CA LEU A 63 -6.00 -2.50 5.04
C LEU A 63 -6.73 -3.68 4.44
N GLN A 64 -6.22 -4.88 4.67
CA GLN A 64 -6.88 -6.08 4.19
C GLN A 64 -8.22 -6.30 4.87
N GLU A 65 -8.33 -5.93 6.13
CA GLU A 65 -9.60 -6.00 6.84
C GLU A 65 -10.64 -5.07 6.22
N GLN A 66 -10.18 -4.02 5.57
CA GLN A 66 -11.07 -3.10 4.87
C GLN A 66 -11.37 -3.55 3.46
N GLY A 67 -10.84 -4.70 3.06
CA GLY A 67 -11.10 -5.23 1.72
C GLY A 67 -10.18 -4.70 0.66
N MET A 68 -9.12 -4.03 1.04
CA MET A 68 -8.17 -3.49 0.08
C MET A 68 -7.15 -4.53 -0.32
N TYR A 69 -6.69 -4.45 -1.56
CA TYR A 69 -5.69 -5.37 -2.06
C TYR A 69 -4.31 -4.75 -1.83
N VAL A 70 -3.50 -5.42 -1.04
CA VAL A 70 -2.21 -4.90 -0.61
C VAL A 70 -1.11 -5.81 -1.11
N LEU A 71 -0.09 -5.20 -1.70
CA LEU A 71 1.10 -5.89 -2.17
C LEU A 71 2.25 -5.56 -1.23
N ASN A 72 3.02 -6.57 -0.87
CA ASN A 72 4.18 -6.30 -0.04
C ASN A 72 5.39 -6.04 -0.93
N GLN A 73 6.53 -5.79 -0.28
CA GLN A 73 7.73 -5.43 -1.02
C GLN A 73 8.19 -6.56 -1.94
N ASP A 74 8.03 -7.80 -1.49
CA ASP A 74 8.40 -8.93 -2.34
C ASP A 74 7.58 -8.98 -3.60
N ASP A 75 6.28 -8.71 -3.49
CA ASP A 75 5.43 -8.67 -4.67
C ASP A 75 5.85 -7.57 -5.62
N ILE A 76 6.21 -6.43 -5.07
CA ILE A 76 6.65 -5.30 -5.89
C ILE A 76 7.95 -5.65 -6.61
N SER A 77 8.87 -6.28 -5.88
CA SER A 77 10.18 -6.62 -6.43
C SER A 77 10.08 -7.59 -7.60
N ARG A 78 9.09 -8.45 -7.60
CA ARG A 78 8.94 -9.40 -8.69
C ARG A 78 8.57 -8.72 -9.98
N GLY A 79 7.88 -7.59 -9.91
CA GLY A 79 7.54 -6.80 -11.07
C GLY A 79 6.71 -7.53 -12.09
N SER A 80 7.23 -8.61 -12.62
CA SER A 80 6.53 -9.33 -13.69
C SER A 80 5.17 -9.87 -13.24
N ASP A 81 5.01 -10.10 -11.96
CA ASP A 81 3.74 -10.58 -11.45
C ASP A 81 2.68 -9.48 -11.40
N LEU A 82 3.10 -8.25 -11.54
CA LEU A 82 2.19 -7.11 -11.45
C LEU A 82 1.74 -6.61 -12.81
N THR A 83 2.43 -7.02 -13.86
CA THR A 83 2.07 -6.57 -15.20
C THR A 83 1.21 -7.61 -15.87
N PRO A 84 0.22 -7.16 -16.61
CA PRO A 84 -0.66 -8.09 -17.34
C PRO A 84 0.11 -8.87 -18.37
#